data_957be8f657fc042a29850eeffd70496c
#
_entry.id   957be8f657fc042a29850eeffd70496c
#
_cell.length_a   1.000
_cell.length_b   1.000
_cell.length_c   1.000
_cell.angle_alpha   90.00
_cell.angle_beta   90.00
_cell.angle_gamma   90.00
#
_symmetry.space_group_name_H-M   'P 1'
#
loop_
_entity.id
_entity.type
_entity.pdbx_description
1 polymer ?
#
loop_
_entity_poly.entity_id
_entity_poly.type
_entity_poly.pdbx_seq_one_letter_code
_entity_poly.pdbx_strand_id
1 'polypeptide(L)'
;MADPDAARGQLATEQFGCRWFADYRTMLSEVEAVCIAVPTLLHHSVGMACLDAGLHALIEKPIAASQDEAAALIAAATRAGRLLQVGHIERFNPAFRELTKVVANEEVVVLEGRRHSPHADRANDVSVVLDLMIHDIDLVLELAQAPVVRLAAAGGRSSCLLYTSDA
;
A
#
# COMPACT_ATOMS: atom_id res chain seq x y z
N MET A 1 -11.99 15.56 -0.96
CA MET A 1 -10.68 15.02 -1.38
C MET A 1 -9.60 16.08 -1.18
N ALA A 2 -8.37 15.71 -0.84
CA ALA A 2 -7.24 16.64 -0.77
C ALA A 2 -6.16 16.26 -1.79
N ASP A 3 -5.69 17.23 -2.56
CA ASP A 3 -4.58 17.09 -3.52
C ASP A 3 -3.96 18.48 -3.72
N PRO A 4 -2.62 18.64 -3.62
CA PRO A 4 -1.96 19.93 -3.87
C PRO A 4 -2.04 20.38 -5.33
N ASP A 5 -2.31 19.48 -6.25
CA ASP A 5 -2.52 19.79 -7.67
C ASP A 5 -3.97 20.26 -7.90
N ALA A 6 -4.11 21.54 -8.22
CA ALA A 6 -5.41 22.15 -8.44
C ALA A 6 -6.18 21.53 -9.62
N ALA A 7 -5.48 21.13 -10.70
CA ALA A 7 -6.15 20.54 -11.85
C ALA A 7 -6.74 19.16 -11.51
N ARG A 8 -6.00 18.32 -10.75
CA ARG A 8 -6.52 17.04 -10.26
C ARG A 8 -7.66 17.24 -9.27
N GLY A 9 -7.53 18.21 -8.38
CA GLY A 9 -8.57 18.55 -7.42
C GLY A 9 -9.89 18.99 -8.07
N GLN A 10 -9.82 19.85 -9.06
CA GLN A 10 -10.99 20.30 -9.84
C GLN A 10 -11.63 19.15 -10.60
N LEU A 11 -10.81 18.34 -11.31
CA LEU A 11 -11.30 17.18 -12.04
C LEU A 11 -12.05 16.20 -11.13
N ALA A 12 -11.54 15.94 -9.93
CA ALA A 12 -12.23 15.09 -8.97
C ALA A 12 -13.53 15.70 -8.45
N THR A 13 -13.57 17.00 -8.24
CA THR A 13 -14.81 17.72 -7.86
C THR A 13 -15.86 17.57 -8.95
N GLU A 14 -15.50 17.75 -10.22
CA GLU A 14 -16.40 17.60 -11.36
C GLU A 14 -16.88 16.16 -11.54
N GLN A 15 -15.98 15.18 -11.40
CA GLN A 15 -16.28 13.77 -11.65
C GLN A 15 -17.08 13.12 -10.51
N PHE A 16 -16.78 13.46 -9.26
CA PHE A 16 -17.32 12.78 -8.08
C PHE A 16 -18.21 13.67 -7.19
N GLY A 17 -18.37 14.94 -7.51
CA GLY A 17 -19.15 15.87 -6.70
C GLY A 17 -18.58 16.11 -5.30
N CYS A 18 -17.30 15.82 -5.08
CA CYS A 18 -16.67 15.98 -3.78
C CYS A 18 -16.02 17.36 -3.62
N ARG A 19 -15.99 17.87 -2.39
CA ARG A 19 -15.25 19.08 -2.08
C ARG A 19 -13.74 18.83 -2.17
N TRP A 20 -13.00 19.72 -2.81
CA TRP A 20 -11.56 19.70 -2.91
C TRP A 20 -10.90 20.63 -1.88
N PHE A 21 -9.75 20.19 -1.36
CA PHE A 21 -8.87 20.93 -0.46
C PHE A 21 -7.44 20.88 -1.03
N ALA A 22 -6.78 22.03 -1.11
CA ALA A 22 -5.37 22.09 -1.56
C ALA A 22 -4.39 21.57 -0.50
N ASP A 23 -4.76 21.67 0.78
CA ASP A 23 -4.01 21.13 1.92
C ASP A 23 -4.91 20.18 2.72
N TYR A 24 -4.48 18.91 2.84
CA TYR A 24 -5.22 17.89 3.57
C TYR A 24 -5.47 18.27 5.04
N ARG A 25 -4.61 19.07 5.66
CA ARG A 25 -4.76 19.48 7.05
C ARG A 25 -6.05 20.27 7.30
N THR A 26 -6.49 21.00 6.29
CA THR A 26 -7.74 21.79 6.38
C THR A 26 -9.00 20.91 6.29
N MET A 27 -8.84 19.64 5.88
CA MET A 27 -9.94 18.69 5.78
C MET A 27 -10.12 17.85 7.06
N LEU A 28 -9.10 17.76 7.92
CA LEU A 28 -9.08 16.77 9.01
C LEU A 28 -10.25 16.89 9.99
N SER A 29 -10.74 18.11 10.22
CA SER A 29 -11.90 18.35 11.11
C SER A 29 -13.26 18.04 10.48
N GLU A 30 -13.31 17.73 9.19
CA GLU A 30 -14.54 17.55 8.44
C GLU A 30 -14.82 16.08 8.09
N VAL A 31 -13.93 15.16 8.51
CA VAL A 31 -13.99 13.73 8.16
C VAL A 31 -13.71 12.84 9.36
N GLU A 32 -14.17 11.61 9.33
CA GLU A 32 -13.95 10.61 10.38
C GLU A 32 -12.90 9.56 9.97
N ALA A 33 -12.68 9.40 8.66
CA ALA A 33 -11.74 8.44 8.09
C ALA A 33 -11.11 8.98 6.81
N VAL A 34 -9.90 8.52 6.52
CA VAL A 34 -9.14 8.92 5.33
C VAL A 34 -8.54 7.72 4.61
N CYS A 35 -8.46 7.82 3.27
CA CYS A 35 -7.60 7.00 2.45
C CYS A 35 -6.37 7.80 2.05
N ILE A 36 -5.18 7.32 2.40
CA ILE A 36 -3.90 8.00 2.15
C ILE A 36 -3.20 7.29 0.98
N ALA A 37 -3.14 7.97 -0.16
CA ALA A 37 -2.56 7.50 -1.42
C ALA A 37 -1.51 8.50 -1.96
N VAL A 38 -0.74 9.08 -1.07
CA VAL A 38 0.39 9.95 -1.38
C VAL A 38 1.64 9.11 -1.74
N PRO A 39 2.75 9.70 -2.23
CA PRO A 39 4.01 8.98 -2.37
C PRO A 39 4.46 8.33 -1.06
N THR A 40 5.09 7.15 -1.13
CA THR A 40 5.47 6.32 0.04
C THR A 40 6.23 7.10 1.12
N LEU A 41 7.13 7.99 0.72
CA LEU A 41 7.91 8.82 1.65
C LEU A 41 7.06 9.76 2.50
N LEU A 42 5.82 10.00 2.12
CA LEU A 42 4.87 10.87 2.86
C LEU A 42 3.86 10.07 3.69
N HIS A 43 3.80 8.74 3.55
CA HIS A 43 2.84 7.89 4.27
C HIS A 43 2.92 8.10 5.77
N HIS A 44 4.14 8.06 6.33
CA HIS A 44 4.34 8.25 7.77
C HIS A 44 3.86 9.63 8.23
N SER A 45 4.35 10.72 7.62
CA SER A 45 4.04 12.08 8.07
C SER A 45 2.55 12.43 7.94
N VAL A 46 1.92 12.03 6.84
CA VAL A 46 0.48 12.26 6.62
C VAL A 46 -0.36 11.36 7.52
N GLY A 47 0.03 10.07 7.64
CA GLY A 47 -0.65 9.11 8.51
C GLY A 47 -0.64 9.52 9.97
N MET A 48 0.52 9.96 10.49
CA MET A 48 0.64 10.48 11.85
C MET A 48 -0.29 11.67 12.08
N ALA A 49 -0.29 12.66 11.18
CA ALA A 49 -1.15 13.83 11.30
C ALA A 49 -2.64 13.46 11.32
N CYS A 50 -3.07 12.49 10.51
CA CYS A 50 -4.44 12.01 10.49
C CYS A 50 -4.82 11.26 11.77
N LEU A 51 -3.94 10.37 12.25
CA LEU A 51 -4.17 9.59 13.48
C LEU A 51 -4.18 10.50 14.72
N ASP A 52 -3.27 11.48 14.80
CA ASP A 52 -3.23 12.47 15.88
C ASP A 52 -4.45 13.39 15.87
N ALA A 53 -5.04 13.64 14.70
CA ALA A 53 -6.34 14.32 14.58
C ALA A 53 -7.54 13.41 14.93
N GLY A 54 -7.31 12.15 15.30
CA GLY A 54 -8.33 11.20 15.72
C GLY A 54 -9.11 10.57 14.57
N LEU A 55 -8.53 10.44 13.40
CA LEU A 55 -9.17 9.82 12.23
C LEU A 55 -8.81 8.35 12.10
N HIS A 56 -9.70 7.55 11.51
CA HIS A 56 -9.37 6.23 10.99
C HIS A 56 -8.58 6.39 9.69
N ALA A 57 -7.57 5.56 9.46
CA ALA A 57 -6.71 5.67 8.29
C ALA A 57 -6.57 4.34 7.54
N LEU A 58 -6.79 4.38 6.23
CA LEU A 58 -6.31 3.39 5.28
C LEU A 58 -5.13 4.00 4.55
N ILE A 59 -3.96 3.37 4.63
CA ILE A 59 -2.73 3.82 3.95
C ILE A 59 -2.40 2.84 2.84
N GLU A 60 -2.08 3.35 1.64
CA GLU A 60 -1.61 2.51 0.54
C GLU A 60 -0.32 1.77 0.89
N LYS A 61 -0.09 0.68 0.17
CA LYS A 61 1.15 -0.10 0.30
C LYS A 61 2.36 0.64 -0.34
N PRO A 62 3.56 0.47 0.24
CA PRO A 62 3.84 -0.05 1.58
C PRO A 62 3.36 0.92 2.65
N ILE A 63 3.05 0.44 3.84
CA ILE A 63 2.52 1.29 4.93
C ILE A 63 3.44 2.47 5.26
N ALA A 64 4.77 2.29 5.14
CA ALA A 64 5.80 3.30 5.37
C ALA A 64 7.10 2.91 4.64
N ALA A 65 8.07 3.80 4.62
CA ALA A 65 9.37 3.58 4.00
C ALA A 65 10.32 2.73 4.90
N SER A 66 10.06 2.65 6.21
CA SER A 66 10.85 1.89 7.17
C SER A 66 10.00 1.18 8.22
N GLN A 67 10.61 0.19 8.91
CA GLN A 67 9.96 -0.51 10.01
C GLN A 67 9.66 0.42 11.20
N ASP A 68 10.55 1.35 11.51
CA ASP A 68 10.37 2.30 12.62
C ASP A 68 9.17 3.23 12.36
N GLU A 69 9.03 3.72 11.13
CA GLU A 69 7.88 4.51 10.72
C GLU A 69 6.57 3.71 10.79
N ALA A 70 6.59 2.46 10.33
CA ALA A 70 5.43 1.56 10.43
C ALA A 70 5.04 1.31 11.89
N ALA A 71 6.01 1.03 12.75
CA ALA A 71 5.78 0.84 14.19
C ALA A 71 5.21 2.10 14.85
N ALA A 72 5.70 3.29 14.47
CA ALA A 72 5.19 4.57 14.96
C ALA A 72 3.72 4.78 14.58
N LEU A 73 3.33 4.48 13.34
CA LEU A 73 1.94 4.56 12.86
C LEU A 73 1.03 3.60 13.65
N ILE A 74 1.46 2.35 13.86
CA ILE A 74 0.70 1.36 14.63
C ILE A 74 0.51 1.84 16.08
N ALA A 75 1.58 2.35 16.70
CA ALA A 75 1.51 2.89 18.05
C ALA A 75 0.59 4.12 18.14
N ALA A 76 0.61 5.01 17.15
CA ALA A 76 -0.27 6.18 17.10
C ALA A 76 -1.74 5.76 16.97
N ALA A 77 -2.06 4.83 16.07
CA ALA A 77 -3.41 4.31 15.90
C ALA A 77 -3.94 3.67 17.20
N THR A 78 -3.09 2.87 17.86
CA THR A 78 -3.43 2.24 19.14
C THR A 78 -3.71 3.28 20.24
N ARG A 79 -2.85 4.30 20.37
CA ARG A 79 -3.04 5.39 21.37
C ARG A 79 -4.31 6.18 21.10
N ALA A 80 -4.60 6.46 19.82
CA ALA A 80 -5.79 7.21 19.43
C ALA A 80 -7.09 6.38 19.48
N GLY A 81 -7.00 5.05 19.64
CA GLY A 81 -8.16 4.15 19.53
C GLY A 81 -8.78 4.17 18.14
N ARG A 82 -7.94 4.27 17.10
CA ARG A 82 -8.37 4.37 15.70
C ARG A 82 -7.92 3.18 14.88
N LEU A 83 -8.69 2.87 13.85
CA LEU A 83 -8.34 1.82 12.90
C LEU A 83 -7.24 2.32 11.96
N LEU A 84 -6.23 1.49 11.78
CA LEU A 84 -5.20 1.65 10.76
C LEU A 84 -5.23 0.41 9.88
N GLN A 85 -5.44 0.60 8.60
CA GLN A 85 -5.48 -0.46 7.60
C GLN A 85 -4.47 -0.18 6.49
N VAL A 86 -3.86 -1.23 5.95
CA VAL A 86 -2.97 -1.12 4.79
C VAL A 86 -3.70 -1.55 3.53
N GLY A 87 -3.44 -0.86 2.42
CA GLY A 87 -4.06 -1.09 1.11
C GLY A 87 -3.57 -2.35 0.38
N HIS A 88 -3.61 -3.51 1.03
CA HIS A 88 -3.30 -4.80 0.40
C HIS A 88 -4.47 -5.28 -0.48
N ILE A 89 -4.68 -4.60 -1.59
CA ILE A 89 -5.86 -4.79 -2.46
C ILE A 89 -5.94 -6.19 -3.09
N GLU A 90 -4.80 -6.87 -3.27
CA GLU A 90 -4.77 -8.22 -3.85
C GLU A 90 -5.52 -9.27 -2.99
N ARG A 91 -5.69 -9.04 -1.69
CA ARG A 91 -6.55 -9.88 -0.84
C ARG A 91 -8.01 -9.87 -1.28
N PHE A 92 -8.45 -8.84 -2.00
CA PHE A 92 -9.81 -8.70 -2.52
C PHE A 92 -9.94 -9.14 -3.98
N ASN A 93 -8.84 -9.57 -4.60
CA ASN A 93 -8.85 -10.13 -5.95
C ASN A 93 -9.78 -11.36 -5.99
N PRO A 94 -10.78 -11.41 -6.89
CA PRO A 94 -11.74 -12.52 -6.93
C PRO A 94 -11.08 -13.89 -7.06
N ALA A 95 -10.02 -14.02 -7.88
CA ALA A 95 -9.30 -15.28 -8.03
C ALA A 95 -8.62 -15.71 -6.73
N PHE A 96 -8.02 -14.76 -5.98
CA PHE A 96 -7.42 -15.06 -4.69
C PHE A 96 -8.48 -15.47 -3.66
N ARG A 97 -9.63 -14.80 -3.63
CA ARG A 97 -10.75 -15.16 -2.74
C ARG A 97 -11.33 -16.54 -3.04
N GLU A 98 -11.33 -16.98 -4.30
CA GLU A 98 -11.70 -18.36 -4.62
C GLU A 98 -10.62 -19.34 -4.20
N LEU A 99 -9.32 -19.00 -4.42
CA LEU A 99 -8.20 -19.82 -3.96
C LEU A 99 -8.25 -20.06 -2.45
N THR A 100 -8.51 -19.03 -1.64
CA THR A 100 -8.60 -19.16 -0.17
C THR A 100 -9.68 -20.15 0.25
N LYS A 101 -10.81 -20.22 -0.46
CA LYS A 101 -11.87 -21.22 -0.21
C LYS A 101 -11.42 -22.64 -0.54
N VAL A 102 -10.69 -22.80 -1.65
CA VAL A 102 -10.17 -24.11 -2.08
C VAL A 102 -9.19 -24.68 -1.07
N VAL A 103 -8.28 -23.83 -0.55
CA VAL A 103 -7.23 -24.28 0.38
C VAL A 103 -7.63 -24.25 1.85
N ALA A 104 -8.82 -23.77 2.19
CA ALA A 104 -9.25 -23.53 3.57
C ALA A 104 -9.19 -24.77 4.49
N ASN A 105 -9.30 -25.97 3.93
CA ASN A 105 -9.25 -27.25 4.65
C ASN A 105 -8.09 -28.13 4.20
N GLU A 106 -7.13 -27.57 3.48
CA GLU A 106 -5.99 -28.29 2.95
C GLU A 106 -4.72 -27.96 3.74
N GLU A 107 -3.81 -28.93 3.85
CA GLU A 107 -2.47 -28.67 4.36
C GLU A 107 -1.62 -28.09 3.23
N VAL A 108 -1.27 -26.81 3.34
CA VAL A 108 -0.44 -26.13 2.35
C VAL A 108 1.02 -26.50 2.57
N VAL A 109 1.60 -27.32 1.69
CA VAL A 109 2.97 -27.79 1.78
C VAL A 109 3.95 -26.85 1.11
N VAL A 110 3.60 -26.30 -0.05
CA VAL A 110 4.43 -25.38 -0.84
C VAL A 110 3.56 -24.29 -1.45
N LEU A 111 4.06 -23.06 -1.40
CA LEU A 111 3.53 -21.91 -2.13
C LEU A 111 4.62 -21.34 -3.03
N GLU A 112 4.34 -21.18 -4.31
CA GLU A 112 5.23 -20.53 -5.26
C GLU A 112 4.50 -19.37 -5.94
N GLY A 113 5.08 -18.18 -5.88
CA GLY A 113 4.60 -16.99 -6.57
C GLY A 113 5.62 -16.49 -7.58
N ARG A 114 5.16 -16.13 -8.78
CA ARG A 114 5.98 -15.52 -9.83
C ARG A 114 5.30 -14.25 -10.32
N ARG A 115 6.00 -13.12 -10.22
CA ARG A 115 5.50 -11.84 -10.71
C ARG A 115 6.51 -11.21 -11.66
N HIS A 116 6.04 -10.87 -12.84
CA HIS A 116 6.79 -10.18 -13.87
C HIS A 116 6.08 -8.88 -14.21
N SER A 117 6.82 -7.78 -14.30
CA SER A 117 6.30 -6.48 -14.73
C SER A 117 7.34 -5.80 -15.61
N PRO A 118 6.91 -5.10 -16.68
CA PRO A 118 7.78 -4.16 -17.36
C PRO A 118 8.34 -3.12 -16.40
N HIS A 119 9.51 -2.59 -16.70
CA HIS A 119 10.05 -1.46 -15.92
C HIS A 119 9.08 -0.27 -16.01
N ALA A 120 8.76 0.32 -14.86
CA ALA A 120 7.91 1.50 -14.78
C ALA A 120 8.69 2.64 -14.14
N ASP A 121 8.85 3.75 -14.86
CA ASP A 121 9.61 4.93 -14.40
C ASP A 121 9.05 5.58 -13.13
N ARG A 122 7.79 5.30 -12.79
CA ARG A 122 7.08 5.89 -11.65
C ARG A 122 7.38 5.26 -10.29
N ALA A 123 8.12 4.16 -10.23
CA ALA A 123 8.39 3.41 -8.99
C ALA A 123 9.88 3.46 -8.61
N ASN A 124 10.56 4.58 -8.87
CA ASN A 124 11.99 4.73 -8.63
C ASN A 124 12.34 5.06 -7.16
N ASP A 125 11.36 5.32 -6.31
CA ASP A 125 11.52 5.73 -4.92
C ASP A 125 11.57 4.56 -3.93
N VAL A 126 11.15 3.36 -4.36
CA VAL A 126 11.13 2.16 -3.51
C VAL A 126 11.73 0.95 -4.24
N SER A 127 12.19 -0.05 -3.46
CA SER A 127 12.72 -1.30 -4.03
C SER A 127 11.61 -2.14 -4.67
N VAL A 128 11.98 -3.04 -5.59
CA VAL A 128 11.05 -4.01 -6.19
C VAL A 128 10.33 -4.87 -5.13
N VAL A 129 10.95 -5.07 -3.97
CA VAL A 129 10.33 -5.78 -2.85
C VAL A 129 9.14 -5.00 -2.31
N LEU A 130 9.31 -3.70 -2.06
CA LEU A 130 8.27 -2.84 -1.52
C LEU A 130 7.25 -2.38 -2.56
N ASP A 131 7.58 -2.42 -3.84
CA ASP A 131 6.62 -2.04 -4.90
C ASP A 131 5.81 -3.23 -5.41
N LEU A 132 6.46 -4.33 -5.79
CA LEU A 132 5.82 -5.47 -6.45
C LEU A 132 5.73 -6.71 -5.56
N MET A 133 6.85 -7.17 -4.99
CA MET A 133 6.90 -8.43 -4.24
C MET A 133 6.05 -8.39 -2.96
N ILE A 134 5.80 -7.19 -2.40
CA ILE A 134 4.95 -7.01 -1.22
C ILE A 134 3.56 -7.62 -1.39
N HIS A 135 2.99 -7.59 -2.60
CA HIS A 135 1.71 -8.22 -2.89
C HIS A 135 1.78 -9.74 -2.76
N ASP A 136 2.82 -10.36 -3.31
CA ASP A 136 2.98 -11.81 -3.28
C ASP A 136 3.35 -12.31 -1.89
N ILE A 137 4.19 -11.54 -1.16
CA ILE A 137 4.51 -11.82 0.25
C ILE A 137 3.23 -11.78 1.10
N ASP A 138 2.40 -10.76 0.92
CA ASP A 138 1.15 -10.62 1.66
C ASP A 138 0.19 -11.78 1.41
N LEU A 139 0.02 -12.19 0.14
CA LEU A 139 -0.83 -13.33 -0.23
C LEU A 139 -0.29 -14.67 0.31
N VAL A 140 1.04 -14.87 0.27
CA VAL A 140 1.68 -16.07 0.82
C VAL A 140 1.47 -16.14 2.34
N LEU A 141 1.65 -15.04 3.06
CA LEU A 141 1.44 -14.99 4.50
C LEU A 141 -0.03 -15.25 4.87
N GLU A 142 -0.97 -14.72 4.09
CA GLU A 142 -2.40 -14.96 4.27
C GLU A 142 -2.78 -16.44 4.08
N LEU A 143 -2.20 -17.13 3.08
CA LEU A 143 -2.47 -18.54 2.82
C LEU A 143 -1.76 -19.46 3.80
N ALA A 144 -0.52 -19.13 4.19
CA ALA A 144 0.28 -19.97 5.07
C ALA A 144 -0.25 -19.98 6.51
N GLN A 145 -0.84 -18.90 6.98
CA GLN A 145 -1.36 -18.72 8.36
C GLN A 145 -0.40 -19.21 9.45
N ALA A 146 0.91 -19.11 9.19
CA ALA A 146 1.96 -19.59 10.06
C ALA A 146 3.09 -18.56 10.20
N PRO A 147 3.81 -18.53 11.33
CA PRO A 147 4.93 -17.61 11.49
C PRO A 147 6.10 -17.97 10.56
N VAL A 148 6.76 -16.94 10.04
CA VAL A 148 7.98 -17.11 9.27
C VAL A 148 9.12 -17.52 10.21
N VAL A 149 9.66 -18.73 10.02
CA VAL A 149 10.75 -19.27 10.84
C VAL A 149 12.12 -19.10 10.21
N ARG A 150 12.17 -18.91 8.89
CA ARG A 150 13.41 -18.70 8.15
C ARG A 150 13.14 -17.89 6.88
N LEU A 151 14.02 -16.94 6.61
CA LEU A 151 14.01 -16.14 5.38
C LEU A 151 15.38 -16.22 4.70
N ALA A 152 15.37 -16.38 3.38
CA ALA A 152 16.56 -16.20 2.55
C ALA A 152 16.15 -15.42 1.29
N ALA A 153 17.03 -14.55 0.83
CA ALA A 153 16.78 -13.75 -0.36
C ALA A 153 18.04 -13.68 -1.23
N ALA A 154 17.85 -13.67 -2.53
CA ALA A 154 18.88 -13.38 -3.51
C ALA A 154 18.33 -12.40 -4.55
N GLY A 155 19.17 -11.46 -4.98
CA GLY A 155 18.74 -10.45 -5.93
C GLY A 155 19.92 -9.79 -6.62
N GLY A 156 19.64 -9.09 -7.72
CA GLY A 156 20.62 -8.34 -8.49
C GLY A 156 20.03 -7.02 -8.99
N ARG A 157 20.87 -6.04 -9.26
CA ARG A 157 20.52 -4.84 -10.01
C ARG A 157 20.72 -5.15 -11.50
N SER A 158 19.67 -4.96 -12.29
CA SER A 158 19.76 -4.95 -13.74
C SER A 158 19.55 -3.50 -14.21
N SER A 159 20.51 -2.93 -14.92
CA SER A 159 20.28 -1.78 -15.77
C SER A 159 19.63 -2.30 -17.05
N CYS A 160 18.32 -2.49 -17.02
CA CYS A 160 17.59 -2.88 -18.23
C CYS A 160 17.52 -1.68 -19.17
N LEU A 161 18.47 -1.57 -20.06
CA LEU A 161 18.29 -0.80 -21.28
C LEU A 161 17.28 -1.58 -22.14
N LEU A 162 16.02 -1.19 -22.09
CA LEU A 162 15.05 -1.60 -23.10
C LEU A 162 15.56 -1.09 -24.45
N TYR A 163 16.09 -2.00 -25.24
CA TYR A 163 16.24 -1.77 -26.67
C TYR A 163 14.82 -1.70 -27.25
N THR A 164 14.33 -0.51 -27.49
CA THR A 164 13.33 -0.32 -28.52
C THR A 164 14.08 -0.44 -29.85
N SER A 165 14.08 -1.59 -30.45
CA SER A 165 14.42 -1.70 -31.85
C SER A 165 13.27 -1.03 -32.62
N ASP A 166 13.50 0.19 -33.08
CA ASP A 166 12.75 0.77 -34.18
C ASP A 166 12.99 -0.14 -35.38
N ALA A 167 11.97 -0.91 -35.75
CA ALA A 167 11.87 -1.58 -37.05
C ALA A 167 10.52 -1.24 -37.68
#